data_a0fd2acff7dd8fa056f432c40c275c04
#
_entry.id   a0fd2acff7dd8fa056f432c40c275c04
#
_cell.length_a   1.000
_cell.length_b   1.000
_cell.length_c   1.000
_cell.angle_alpha   90.00
_cell.angle_beta   90.00
_cell.angle_gamma   90.00
#
_symmetry.space_group_name_H-M   'P 1'
#
loop_
_entity.id
_entity.type
_entity.pdbx_description
1 polymer ?
#
loop_
_entity_poly.entity_id
_entity_poly.type
_entity_poly.pdbx_seq_one_letter_code
_entity_poly.pdbx_strand_id
1 'polypeptide(L)'
;HQELLIDILKAEWGFDGYVVSDWGAALETEANANGGLDLEMPGPGNVWGASLLSAIKDGKVDEELIDDKVKRILTVAEFSKKFERHGFNPEEAIDQPTHRTLLRKAAADGMVLLKNDGLLPLQSNIKKLAIIGPNAKHAQIIGGGSASLKPHYEVHPEEALRSRLDPEIDITYAKGCHTHKYLPRVNESLMDGEQGFLVEYFDGHNFGENLILSEHLIGNKFWVFEGFAKEIISKQARPNISVRFSCAYTPNISGHHEFEIFGIGQCRLLVDGQEVIDNWTQTDPGEAFFTFSSASKKGMVDLQQGRSYNIEMEYHFEGSFPAVYLGCQAPDAMDLFQEAVTAAKDADQVILIVGTNSDWETEGNDRVEFSLPADQNKLIEAVLHANQNTVVIVNAGSPIEMPWIDDANAVMQTWFAGQEFGNALVDVLTGEVNPSGRLPTSFPKKIEDTPAYQFYPGTNQQMNYDEKLLVGYRWYDRSSVPALFPFGHGLSYTQFQYSNLEVQVIKNNQVTCKFIVKNTGLVMGAEVSQCYVAFEHSTNAEPIKTLQGFAKEILNPQEEKQIEITLAARNFSYWDISTKSWEIRQGSYELLIGSSASNIHLRATIMLEQVQGVLEPLV
;
A
#
# COMPACT_ATOMS: atom_id res chain seq x y z
N HIS A 1 -23.20 7.38 -12.09
CA HIS A 1 -23.07 7.39 -13.56
C HIS A 1 -23.97 6.30 -14.13
N GLN A 2 -25.01 6.67 -14.90
CA GLN A 2 -26.05 5.76 -15.37
C GLN A 2 -25.45 4.58 -16.17
N GLU A 3 -24.65 4.85 -17.19
CA GLU A 3 -24.04 3.80 -18.03
C GLU A 3 -23.21 2.80 -17.20
N LEU A 4 -22.41 3.27 -16.23
CA LEU A 4 -21.54 2.39 -15.43
C LEU A 4 -22.31 1.61 -14.37
N LEU A 5 -23.20 2.28 -13.61
CA LEU A 5 -23.82 1.68 -12.44
C LEU A 5 -25.17 1.01 -12.75
N ILE A 6 -25.94 1.55 -13.70
CA ILE A 6 -27.24 0.97 -14.04
C ILE A 6 -27.09 0.01 -15.21
N ASP A 7 -26.59 0.50 -16.37
CA ASP A 7 -26.63 -0.28 -17.61
C ASP A 7 -25.62 -1.44 -17.57
N ILE A 8 -24.37 -1.19 -17.14
CA ILE A 8 -23.33 -2.22 -17.08
C ILE A 8 -23.42 -3.04 -15.78
N LEU A 9 -23.22 -2.39 -14.61
CA LEU A 9 -23.10 -3.14 -13.35
C LEU A 9 -24.40 -3.87 -13.00
N LYS A 10 -25.54 -3.14 -12.94
CA LYS A 10 -26.80 -3.70 -12.46
C LYS A 10 -27.52 -4.53 -13.56
N ALA A 11 -27.54 -4.06 -14.82
CA ALA A 11 -28.28 -4.73 -15.88
C ALA A 11 -27.44 -5.78 -16.61
N GLU A 12 -26.29 -5.42 -17.19
CA GLU A 12 -25.48 -6.35 -17.99
C GLU A 12 -24.83 -7.44 -17.11
N TRP A 13 -24.25 -7.06 -15.96
CA TRP A 13 -23.60 -8.01 -15.06
C TRP A 13 -24.56 -8.68 -14.07
N GLY A 14 -25.81 -8.21 -13.99
CA GLY A 14 -26.81 -8.77 -13.10
C GLY A 14 -26.52 -8.56 -11.62
N PHE A 15 -25.82 -7.46 -11.26
CA PHE A 15 -25.51 -7.15 -9.87
C PHE A 15 -26.77 -6.78 -9.09
N ASP A 16 -27.18 -7.60 -8.15
CA ASP A 16 -28.38 -7.47 -7.33
C ASP A 16 -28.14 -6.93 -5.90
N GLY A 17 -26.88 -6.63 -5.56
CA GLY A 17 -26.50 -5.87 -4.36
C GLY A 17 -26.84 -4.38 -4.50
N TYR A 18 -26.35 -3.56 -3.55
CA TYR A 18 -26.49 -2.11 -3.60
C TYR A 18 -25.12 -1.40 -3.74
N VAL A 19 -25.13 -0.23 -4.36
CA VAL A 19 -23.95 0.63 -4.54
C VAL A 19 -23.92 1.66 -3.42
N VAL A 20 -22.84 1.67 -2.64
CA VAL A 20 -22.58 2.67 -1.61
C VAL A 20 -21.54 3.67 -2.12
N SER A 21 -21.68 4.95 -1.76
CA SER A 21 -20.67 5.94 -2.07
C SER A 21 -19.42 5.75 -1.22
N ASP A 22 -18.27 6.11 -1.73
CA ASP A 22 -17.14 6.44 -0.87
C ASP A 22 -17.50 7.63 0.03
N TRP A 23 -16.80 7.78 1.17
CA TRP A 23 -17.07 8.80 2.19
C TRP A 23 -16.87 10.21 1.62
N GLY A 24 -18.00 10.97 1.51
CA GLY A 24 -17.99 12.32 0.98
C GLY A 24 -17.91 12.41 -0.55
N ALA A 25 -17.92 11.31 -1.30
CA ALA A 25 -17.83 11.32 -2.76
C ALA A 25 -19.16 11.65 -3.48
N ALA A 26 -20.28 11.61 -2.80
CA ALA A 26 -21.56 12.08 -3.35
C ALA A 26 -21.60 13.61 -3.34
N LEU A 27 -21.55 14.25 -4.54
CA LEU A 27 -21.46 15.71 -4.68
C LEU A 27 -22.78 16.37 -5.08
N GLU A 28 -23.70 15.64 -5.71
CA GLU A 28 -24.95 16.17 -6.25
C GLU A 28 -26.14 15.28 -5.89
N THR A 29 -27.29 15.89 -5.61
CA THR A 29 -28.50 15.17 -5.17
C THR A 29 -29.11 14.33 -6.29
N GLU A 30 -29.56 15.00 -7.37
CA GLU A 30 -30.32 14.36 -8.45
C GLU A 30 -29.41 13.44 -9.29
N ALA A 31 -28.21 13.90 -9.63
CA ALA A 31 -27.30 13.13 -10.47
C ALA A 31 -26.88 11.80 -9.81
N ASN A 32 -26.63 11.78 -8.51
CA ASN A 32 -26.32 10.54 -7.78
C ASN A 32 -27.54 9.62 -7.67
N ALA A 33 -28.72 10.16 -7.39
CA ALA A 33 -29.94 9.38 -7.27
C ALA A 33 -30.31 8.72 -8.60
N ASN A 34 -30.31 9.47 -9.70
CA ASN A 34 -30.61 9.00 -11.04
C ASN A 34 -29.48 8.15 -11.66
N GLY A 35 -28.25 8.36 -11.19
CA GLY A 35 -27.04 7.71 -11.72
C GLY A 35 -26.72 6.33 -11.14
N GLY A 36 -27.57 5.77 -10.25
CA GLY A 36 -27.44 4.39 -9.77
C GLY A 36 -26.79 4.22 -8.39
N LEU A 37 -26.45 5.28 -7.65
CA LEU A 37 -26.07 5.22 -6.25
C LEU A 37 -27.28 4.76 -5.41
N ASP A 38 -27.07 3.86 -4.44
CA ASP A 38 -28.15 3.33 -3.61
C ASP A 38 -28.06 3.82 -2.16
N LEU A 39 -26.86 4.13 -1.65
CA LEU A 39 -26.62 4.59 -0.29
C LEU A 39 -25.51 5.65 -0.27
N GLU A 40 -25.80 6.83 0.28
CA GLU A 40 -24.82 7.88 0.55
C GLU A 40 -24.14 7.64 1.89
N MET A 41 -22.80 7.73 1.92
CA MET A 41 -21.98 7.65 3.13
C MET A 41 -21.00 8.83 3.24
N PRO A 42 -20.61 9.26 4.50
CA PRO A 42 -21.20 8.82 5.77
C PRO A 42 -22.55 9.48 6.02
N GLY A 43 -23.35 8.91 6.94
CA GLY A 43 -24.56 9.59 7.40
C GLY A 43 -24.29 10.55 8.60
N PRO A 44 -25.13 11.60 8.82
CA PRO A 44 -26.23 12.00 7.95
C PRO A 44 -25.72 12.58 6.63
N GLY A 45 -26.37 12.22 5.50
CA GLY A 45 -25.95 12.61 4.17
C GLY A 45 -25.90 14.13 3.96
N ASN A 46 -24.94 14.57 3.15
CA ASN A 46 -24.78 15.99 2.79
C ASN A 46 -25.65 16.39 1.61
N VAL A 47 -25.82 15.47 0.64
CA VAL A 47 -26.55 15.73 -0.61
C VAL A 47 -27.91 15.02 -0.68
N TRP A 48 -28.15 14.01 0.17
CA TRP A 48 -29.45 13.34 0.28
C TRP A 48 -30.23 13.78 1.52
N GLY A 49 -31.07 12.94 2.10
CA GLY A 49 -31.94 13.32 3.20
C GLY A 49 -33.01 14.34 2.77
N ALA A 50 -33.03 15.52 3.35
CA ALA A 50 -34.01 16.57 3.05
C ALA A 50 -33.93 17.05 1.60
N SER A 51 -32.73 17.15 1.02
CA SER A 51 -32.53 17.56 -0.38
C SER A 51 -33.10 16.53 -1.35
N LEU A 52 -32.88 15.25 -1.11
CA LEU A 52 -33.43 14.16 -1.93
C LEU A 52 -34.96 14.12 -1.84
N LEU A 53 -35.54 14.31 -0.65
CA LEU A 53 -36.98 14.41 -0.46
C LEU A 53 -37.58 15.59 -1.23
N SER A 54 -36.88 16.72 -1.28
CA SER A 54 -37.31 17.87 -2.10
C SER A 54 -37.24 17.56 -3.60
N ALA A 55 -36.15 16.93 -4.04
CA ALA A 55 -35.97 16.54 -5.45
C ALA A 55 -37.08 15.58 -5.96
N ILE A 56 -37.54 14.66 -5.10
CA ILE A 56 -38.68 13.78 -5.40
C ILE A 56 -39.97 14.58 -5.51
N LYS A 57 -40.27 15.47 -4.57
CA LYS A 57 -41.45 16.33 -4.59
C LYS A 57 -41.48 17.24 -5.81
N ASP A 58 -40.33 17.70 -6.25
CA ASP A 58 -40.17 18.53 -7.46
C ASP A 58 -40.19 17.74 -8.77
N GLY A 59 -40.33 16.40 -8.72
CA GLY A 59 -40.35 15.52 -9.88
C GLY A 59 -39.01 15.37 -10.59
N LYS A 60 -37.90 15.69 -9.95
CA LYS A 60 -36.54 15.57 -10.50
C LYS A 60 -35.92 14.18 -10.29
N VAL A 61 -36.43 13.45 -9.30
CA VAL A 61 -36.07 12.06 -9.00
C VAL A 61 -37.37 11.27 -8.88
N ASP A 62 -37.46 10.17 -9.57
CA ASP A 62 -38.62 9.28 -9.54
C ASP A 62 -38.65 8.48 -8.22
N GLU A 63 -39.80 8.38 -7.59
CA GLU A 63 -40.02 7.60 -6.36
C GLU A 63 -39.73 6.10 -6.59
N GLU A 64 -39.98 5.57 -7.78
CA GLU A 64 -39.65 4.18 -8.13
C GLU A 64 -38.14 3.87 -8.02
N LEU A 65 -37.28 4.85 -8.28
CA LEU A 65 -35.84 4.68 -8.08
C LEU A 65 -35.47 4.55 -6.58
N ILE A 66 -36.22 5.20 -5.70
CA ILE A 66 -36.01 5.08 -4.26
C ILE A 66 -36.45 3.71 -3.78
N ASP A 67 -37.57 3.21 -4.30
CA ASP A 67 -38.07 1.87 -4.01
C ASP A 67 -37.04 0.79 -4.44
N ASP A 68 -36.41 0.92 -5.60
CA ASP A 68 -35.35 0.02 -6.04
C ASP A 68 -34.15 0.06 -5.09
N LYS A 69 -33.68 1.24 -4.68
CA LYS A 69 -32.59 1.39 -3.72
C LYS A 69 -32.90 0.73 -2.37
N VAL A 70 -34.07 1.00 -1.83
CA VAL A 70 -34.54 0.40 -0.57
C VAL A 70 -34.62 -1.13 -0.70
N LYS A 71 -35.18 -1.63 -1.81
CA LYS A 71 -35.26 -3.07 -2.09
C LYS A 71 -33.87 -3.71 -2.10
N ARG A 72 -32.88 -3.10 -2.76
CA ARG A 72 -31.50 -3.61 -2.82
C ARG A 72 -30.86 -3.68 -1.43
N ILE A 73 -30.99 -2.61 -0.62
CA ILE A 73 -30.50 -2.59 0.76
C ILE A 73 -31.16 -3.68 1.59
N LEU A 74 -32.49 -3.84 1.48
CA LEU A 74 -33.23 -4.87 2.23
C LEU A 74 -32.86 -6.28 1.78
N THR A 75 -32.60 -6.50 0.50
CA THR A 75 -32.13 -7.79 -0.05
C THR A 75 -30.80 -8.21 0.58
N VAL A 76 -29.85 -7.29 0.69
CA VAL A 76 -28.55 -7.56 1.35
C VAL A 76 -28.74 -7.76 2.87
N ALA A 77 -29.64 -7.00 3.50
CA ALA A 77 -29.97 -7.18 4.93
C ALA A 77 -30.60 -8.57 5.19
N GLU A 78 -31.45 -9.06 4.30
CA GLU A 78 -32.01 -10.42 4.36
C GLU A 78 -30.92 -11.48 4.15
N PHE A 79 -30.10 -11.35 3.11
CA PHE A 79 -28.98 -12.24 2.81
C PHE A 79 -28.00 -12.34 4.00
N SER A 80 -27.69 -11.23 4.65
CA SER A 80 -26.83 -11.18 5.83
C SER A 80 -27.53 -11.63 7.13
N LYS A 81 -28.82 -12.06 7.06
CA LYS A 81 -29.66 -12.47 8.20
C LYS A 81 -29.80 -11.38 9.28
N LYS A 82 -29.73 -10.10 8.87
CA LYS A 82 -29.85 -8.99 9.81
C LYS A 82 -31.21 -8.94 10.49
N PHE A 83 -32.28 -9.38 9.81
CA PHE A 83 -33.62 -9.44 10.37
C PHE A 83 -33.82 -10.54 11.44
N GLU A 84 -32.95 -11.56 11.45
CA GLU A 84 -32.95 -12.62 12.45
C GLU A 84 -32.12 -12.25 13.69
N ARG A 85 -31.27 -11.23 13.60
CA ARG A 85 -30.34 -10.80 14.64
C ARG A 85 -30.75 -9.44 15.18
N HIS A 86 -31.29 -9.40 16.37
CA HIS A 86 -31.67 -8.16 17.05
C HIS A 86 -30.49 -7.57 17.81
N GLY A 87 -30.21 -6.28 17.59
CA GLY A 87 -29.16 -5.52 18.27
C GLY A 87 -27.83 -5.44 17.51
N PHE A 88 -26.88 -4.77 18.13
CA PHE A 88 -25.49 -4.68 17.67
C PHE A 88 -24.66 -5.70 18.45
N ASN A 89 -24.02 -6.63 17.75
CA ASN A 89 -22.98 -7.42 18.37
C ASN A 89 -21.73 -6.56 18.52
N PRO A 90 -20.96 -6.69 19.60
CA PRO A 90 -19.66 -6.06 19.70
C PRO A 90 -18.75 -6.54 18.55
N GLU A 91 -17.85 -5.69 18.10
CA GLU A 91 -16.78 -6.12 17.19
C GLU A 91 -15.91 -7.15 17.91
N GLU A 92 -15.60 -8.24 17.22
CA GLU A 92 -14.72 -9.29 17.71
C GLU A 92 -13.52 -9.42 16.77
N ALA A 93 -12.31 -9.27 17.31
CA ALA A 93 -11.07 -9.57 16.62
C ALA A 93 -10.52 -10.89 17.18
N ILE A 94 -10.55 -11.95 16.38
CA ILE A 94 -10.15 -13.29 16.80
C ILE A 94 -8.85 -13.68 16.12
N ASP A 95 -7.79 -13.85 16.94
CA ASP A 95 -6.49 -14.31 16.48
C ASP A 95 -6.47 -15.83 16.32
N GLN A 96 -6.61 -16.31 15.09
CA GLN A 96 -6.68 -17.74 14.78
C GLN A 96 -5.34 -18.28 14.24
N PRO A 97 -4.82 -19.40 14.77
CA PRO A 97 -3.58 -20.02 14.27
C PRO A 97 -3.59 -20.34 12.77
N THR A 98 -4.76 -20.74 12.24
CA THR A 98 -4.94 -21.00 10.80
C THR A 98 -4.76 -19.75 9.96
N HIS A 99 -5.23 -18.59 10.45
CA HIS A 99 -5.03 -17.30 9.77
C HIS A 99 -3.55 -16.87 9.82
N ARG A 100 -2.86 -17.06 10.93
CA ARG A 100 -1.41 -16.78 11.03
C ARG A 100 -0.61 -17.59 10.01
N THR A 101 -0.90 -18.89 9.89
CA THR A 101 -0.25 -19.76 8.89
C THR A 101 -0.53 -19.30 7.48
N LEU A 102 -1.78 -18.93 7.17
CA LEU A 102 -2.16 -18.41 5.86
C LEU A 102 -1.47 -17.08 5.55
N LEU A 103 -1.44 -16.16 6.52
CA LEU A 103 -0.77 -14.84 6.37
C LEU A 103 0.73 -15.01 6.11
N ARG A 104 1.43 -15.85 6.89
CA ARG A 104 2.85 -16.15 6.68
C ARG A 104 3.13 -16.72 5.29
N LYS A 105 2.28 -17.67 4.86
CA LYS A 105 2.38 -18.22 3.52
C LYS A 105 2.13 -17.19 2.44
N ALA A 106 1.07 -16.40 2.55
CA ALA A 106 0.74 -15.36 1.57
C ALA A 106 1.85 -14.29 1.48
N ALA A 107 2.41 -13.89 2.62
CA ALA A 107 3.53 -12.97 2.69
C ALA A 107 4.76 -13.51 1.94
N ALA A 108 5.16 -14.77 2.21
CA ALA A 108 6.30 -15.42 1.54
C ALA A 108 6.06 -15.59 0.03
N ASP A 109 4.86 -16.02 -0.37
CA ASP A 109 4.48 -16.21 -1.79
C ASP A 109 4.39 -14.87 -2.55
N GLY A 110 4.17 -13.76 -1.86
CA GLY A 110 4.12 -12.42 -2.43
C GLY A 110 5.48 -11.73 -2.60
N MET A 111 6.51 -12.16 -1.87
CA MET A 111 7.86 -11.61 -1.99
C MET A 111 8.45 -11.91 -3.36
N VAL A 112 9.08 -10.90 -3.97
CA VAL A 112 9.64 -10.99 -5.33
C VAL A 112 11.15 -10.85 -5.29
N LEU A 113 11.86 -11.91 -5.65
CA LEU A 113 13.31 -11.88 -5.84
C LEU A 113 13.62 -11.16 -7.16
N LEU A 114 14.15 -9.93 -7.08
CA LEU A 114 14.42 -9.08 -8.25
C LEU A 114 15.77 -9.38 -8.89
N LYS A 115 16.79 -9.58 -8.08
CA LYS A 115 18.17 -9.90 -8.50
C LYS A 115 18.80 -10.88 -7.49
N ASN A 116 19.59 -11.85 -7.96
CA ASN A 116 20.34 -12.76 -7.11
C ASN A 116 21.53 -13.37 -7.85
N ASP A 117 22.72 -12.90 -7.53
CA ASP A 117 23.99 -13.39 -8.07
C ASP A 117 24.62 -14.44 -7.14
N GLY A 118 23.76 -15.27 -6.49
CA GLY A 118 24.17 -16.42 -5.68
C GLY A 118 24.34 -16.13 -4.18
N LEU A 119 23.86 -14.98 -3.68
CA LEU A 119 23.86 -14.66 -2.24
C LEU A 119 22.69 -15.30 -1.48
N LEU A 120 21.61 -15.61 -2.16
CA LEU A 120 20.43 -16.25 -1.59
C LEU A 120 20.22 -17.65 -2.20
N PRO A 121 19.73 -18.63 -1.43
CA PRO A 121 19.43 -18.56 0.01
C PRO A 121 20.69 -18.36 0.86
N LEU A 122 20.50 -17.84 2.10
CA LEU A 122 21.59 -17.62 3.05
C LEU A 122 22.43 -18.88 3.23
N GLN A 123 23.75 -18.73 3.22
CA GLN A 123 24.66 -19.87 3.34
C GLN A 123 24.80 -20.31 4.80
N SER A 124 24.92 -21.61 5.03
CA SER A 124 25.02 -22.21 6.38
C SER A 124 26.34 -21.93 7.10
N ASN A 125 27.35 -21.37 6.42
CA ASN A 125 28.67 -21.11 6.98
C ASN A 125 28.89 -19.69 7.50
N ILE A 126 27.85 -18.85 7.52
CA ILE A 126 27.90 -17.49 8.05
C ILE A 126 28.15 -17.55 9.57
N LYS A 127 29.10 -16.76 10.06
CA LYS A 127 29.38 -16.62 11.48
C LYS A 127 29.02 -15.23 12.00
N LYS A 128 29.12 -14.22 11.17
CA LYS A 128 28.80 -12.84 11.50
C LYS A 128 27.79 -12.28 10.51
N LEU A 129 26.63 -11.88 11.00
CA LEU A 129 25.57 -11.30 10.21
C LEU A 129 25.31 -9.85 10.69
N ALA A 130 25.39 -8.89 9.79
CA ALA A 130 24.90 -7.55 10.07
C ALA A 130 23.48 -7.38 9.56
N ILE A 131 22.56 -6.94 10.42
CA ILE A 131 21.22 -6.52 10.07
C ILE A 131 21.24 -5.00 10.10
N ILE A 132 21.05 -4.37 8.94
CA ILE A 132 21.18 -2.93 8.79
C ILE A 132 19.87 -2.38 8.23
N GLY A 133 19.57 -1.13 8.58
CA GLY A 133 18.50 -0.39 7.95
C GLY A 133 17.35 0.00 8.88
N PRO A 134 16.65 1.08 8.53
CA PRO A 134 15.60 1.64 9.37
C PRO A 134 14.38 0.73 9.50
N ASN A 135 14.06 -0.08 8.46
CA ASN A 135 12.93 -1.00 8.45
C ASN A 135 13.28 -2.39 9.05
N ALA A 136 14.50 -2.61 9.53
CA ALA A 136 14.90 -3.91 10.07
C ALA A 136 14.23 -4.23 11.41
N LYS A 137 14.18 -3.23 12.31
CA LYS A 137 13.63 -3.39 13.66
C LYS A 137 12.14 -3.07 13.74
N HIS A 138 11.67 -2.17 12.91
CA HIS A 138 10.27 -1.76 12.82
C HIS A 138 9.87 -1.68 11.34
N ALA A 139 9.64 -2.84 10.75
CA ALA A 139 9.22 -2.90 9.36
C ALA A 139 7.78 -2.41 9.20
N GLN A 140 7.51 -1.77 8.07
CA GLN A 140 6.16 -1.40 7.71
C GLN A 140 5.39 -2.63 7.24
N ILE A 141 4.26 -2.91 7.88
CA ILE A 141 3.44 -4.10 7.57
C ILE A 141 2.17 -3.79 6.78
N ILE A 142 1.75 -2.52 6.76
CA ILE A 142 0.53 -2.03 6.09
C ILE A 142 0.70 -0.56 5.71
N GLY A 143 -0.06 -0.09 4.70
CA GLY A 143 -0.12 1.32 4.34
C GLY A 143 -0.82 2.20 5.37
N GLY A 144 -0.68 3.52 5.22
CA GLY A 144 -1.37 4.52 6.05
C GLY A 144 -2.79 4.82 5.56
N GLY A 145 -3.45 5.76 6.26
CA GLY A 145 -4.82 6.17 5.95
C GLY A 145 -5.86 5.15 6.38
N SER A 146 -6.97 5.05 5.64
CA SER A 146 -8.09 4.14 5.94
C SER A 146 -7.75 2.66 5.75
N ALA A 147 -6.66 2.35 5.04
CA ALA A 147 -6.15 0.99 4.91
C ALA A 147 -5.51 0.45 6.21
N SER A 148 -5.13 1.33 7.14
CA SER A 148 -4.48 0.91 8.38
C SER A 148 -5.42 0.14 9.31
N LEU A 149 -4.89 -0.88 9.96
CA LEU A 149 -5.58 -1.67 10.99
C LEU A 149 -4.63 -1.95 12.17
N LYS A 150 -5.20 -2.34 13.30
CA LYS A 150 -4.43 -2.79 14.46
C LYS A 150 -4.20 -4.30 14.37
N PRO A 151 -2.96 -4.77 14.13
CA PRO A 151 -2.66 -6.19 14.12
C PRO A 151 -2.74 -6.76 15.54
N HIS A 152 -2.92 -8.07 15.66
CA HIS A 152 -2.86 -8.75 16.97
C HIS A 152 -1.45 -8.73 17.56
N TYR A 153 -0.44 -8.77 16.68
CA TYR A 153 0.98 -8.70 16.98
C TYR A 153 1.74 -8.37 15.68
N GLU A 154 3.00 -8.03 15.81
CA GLU A 154 3.89 -7.79 14.69
C GLU A 154 5.17 -8.60 14.89
N VAL A 155 5.63 -9.30 13.85
CA VAL A 155 6.93 -9.96 13.83
C VAL A 155 7.85 -9.20 12.88
N HIS A 156 8.83 -8.51 13.46
CA HIS A 156 9.78 -7.71 12.69
C HIS A 156 11.00 -8.53 12.22
N PRO A 157 11.67 -8.11 11.14
CA PRO A 157 12.78 -8.86 10.55
C PRO A 157 13.93 -9.16 11.51
N GLU A 158 14.42 -8.18 12.29
CA GLU A 158 15.52 -8.37 13.22
C GLU A 158 15.18 -9.45 14.26
N GLU A 159 14.01 -9.36 14.87
CA GLU A 159 13.53 -10.32 15.87
C GLU A 159 13.42 -11.74 15.27
N ALA A 160 12.82 -11.85 14.08
CA ALA A 160 12.67 -13.13 13.41
C ALA A 160 14.01 -13.77 13.03
N LEU A 161 14.95 -12.98 12.50
CA LEU A 161 16.31 -13.43 12.18
C LEU A 161 17.04 -13.94 13.42
N ARG A 162 17.01 -13.18 14.53
CA ARG A 162 17.65 -13.59 15.80
C ARG A 162 17.04 -14.85 16.39
N SER A 163 15.74 -15.03 16.28
CA SER A 163 15.05 -16.17 16.88
C SER A 163 15.14 -17.46 16.06
N ARG A 164 15.39 -17.38 14.74
CA ARG A 164 15.30 -18.49 13.83
C ARG A 164 16.61 -18.94 13.19
N LEU A 165 17.61 -18.06 13.17
CA LEU A 165 18.95 -18.45 12.70
C LEU A 165 19.72 -19.20 13.81
N ASP A 166 20.80 -19.88 13.40
CA ASP A 166 21.67 -20.58 14.33
C ASP A 166 22.15 -19.61 15.43
N PRO A 167 21.96 -19.94 16.74
CA PRO A 167 22.37 -19.09 17.84
C PRO A 167 23.89 -18.84 17.93
N GLU A 168 24.71 -19.64 17.22
CA GLU A 168 26.15 -19.43 17.10
C GLU A 168 26.53 -18.27 16.14
N ILE A 169 25.57 -17.76 15.36
CA ILE A 169 25.77 -16.60 14.48
C ILE A 169 25.79 -15.32 15.33
N ASP A 170 26.89 -14.58 15.26
CA ASP A 170 27.00 -13.26 15.88
C ASP A 170 26.21 -12.23 15.02
N ILE A 171 25.09 -11.73 15.56
CA ILE A 171 24.18 -10.82 14.86
C ILE A 171 24.32 -9.41 15.42
N THR A 172 24.81 -8.49 14.60
CA THR A 172 24.89 -7.06 14.89
C THR A 172 23.74 -6.33 14.20
N TYR A 173 23.17 -5.33 14.89
CA TYR A 173 22.16 -4.44 14.33
C TYR A 173 22.67 -3.00 14.25
N ALA A 174 22.41 -2.30 13.14
CA ALA A 174 22.63 -0.87 12.97
C ALA A 174 21.48 -0.23 12.18
N LYS A 175 20.93 0.87 12.69
CA LYS A 175 19.80 1.57 12.04
C LYS A 175 20.19 2.24 10.71
N GLY A 176 21.36 2.86 10.66
CA GLY A 176 21.92 3.53 9.48
C GLY A 176 21.39 4.93 9.22
N CYS A 177 20.08 5.12 9.18
CA CYS A 177 19.45 6.44 9.00
C CYS A 177 18.03 6.47 9.55
N HIS A 178 17.45 7.67 9.63
CA HIS A 178 16.02 7.86 9.88
C HIS A 178 15.23 7.83 8.56
N THR A 179 13.92 7.50 8.61
CA THR A 179 13.04 7.44 7.44
C THR A 179 11.69 8.11 7.67
N HIS A 180 11.45 8.68 8.84
CA HIS A 180 10.19 9.32 9.15
C HIS A 180 9.95 10.58 8.29
N LYS A 181 8.73 10.80 7.83
CA LYS A 181 8.26 12.04 7.19
C LYS A 181 7.98 13.09 8.25
N TYR A 182 7.32 12.65 9.30
CA TYR A 182 7.07 13.44 10.53
C TYR A 182 7.90 12.85 11.66
N LEU A 183 8.38 13.68 12.58
CA LEU A 183 9.21 13.22 13.71
C LEU A 183 8.48 12.11 14.49
N PRO A 184 9.19 11.15 15.07
CA PRO A 184 8.55 10.11 15.87
C PRO A 184 7.62 10.72 16.92
N ARG A 185 6.42 10.15 17.04
CA ARG A 185 5.47 10.62 18.05
C ARG A 185 6.10 10.55 19.44
N VAL A 186 5.81 11.52 20.28
CA VAL A 186 6.12 11.43 21.70
C VAL A 186 5.37 10.22 22.24
N ASN A 187 6.07 9.20 22.68
CA ASN A 187 5.50 7.92 23.09
C ASN A 187 5.70 7.65 24.59
N GLU A 188 5.10 6.58 25.05
CA GLU A 188 5.10 6.18 26.44
C GLU A 188 6.50 6.00 27.05
N SER A 189 7.50 5.62 26.25
CA SER A 189 8.87 5.42 26.72
C SER A 189 9.65 6.71 27.02
N LEU A 190 9.11 7.85 26.62
CA LEU A 190 9.72 9.17 26.81
C LEU A 190 9.07 9.97 27.95
N MET A 191 8.06 9.40 28.64
CA MET A 191 7.30 10.11 29.66
C MET A 191 7.67 9.65 31.06
N ASP A 192 7.69 10.59 32.01
CA ASP A 192 8.00 10.34 33.43
C ASP A 192 6.68 10.13 34.20
N GLY A 193 6.65 9.10 35.08
CA GLY A 193 5.50 8.80 35.90
C GLY A 193 4.43 7.93 35.22
N GLU A 194 3.16 8.28 35.35
CA GLU A 194 2.07 7.58 34.66
C GLU A 194 2.14 7.81 33.15
N GLN A 195 2.05 6.72 32.37
CA GLN A 195 2.14 6.77 30.93
C GLN A 195 0.96 7.56 30.33
N GLY A 196 1.22 8.52 29.44
CA GLY A 196 0.19 9.25 28.70
C GLY A 196 0.16 10.74 28.96
N PHE A 197 -0.87 11.37 28.48
CA PHE A 197 -1.10 12.81 28.59
C PHE A 197 -2.32 13.08 29.47
N LEU A 198 -2.24 14.07 30.34
CA LEU A 198 -3.42 14.73 30.89
C LEU A 198 -4.00 15.58 29.76
N VAL A 199 -5.26 15.33 29.41
CA VAL A 199 -5.98 16.03 28.33
C VAL A 199 -7.18 16.74 28.92
N GLU A 200 -7.21 18.06 28.79
CA GLU A 200 -8.24 18.94 29.31
C GLU A 200 -8.96 19.64 28.15
N TYR A 201 -10.28 19.57 28.15
CA TYR A 201 -11.14 20.14 27.10
C TYR A 201 -11.87 21.36 27.64
N PHE A 202 -11.83 22.47 26.91
CA PHE A 202 -12.43 23.76 27.29
C PHE A 202 -13.42 24.19 26.22
N ASP A 203 -14.56 24.77 26.64
CA ASP A 203 -15.57 25.35 25.72
C ASP A 203 -15.04 26.67 25.12
N GLY A 204 -15.12 26.77 23.79
CA GLY A 204 -14.67 27.94 23.05
C GLY A 204 -13.15 27.98 22.81
N HIS A 205 -12.65 29.19 22.52
CA HIS A 205 -11.28 29.42 22.04
C HIS A 205 -10.24 29.64 23.18
N ASN A 206 -10.68 29.74 24.43
CA ASN A 206 -9.79 30.09 25.55
C ASN A 206 -9.62 28.96 26.55
N PHE A 207 -8.42 28.87 27.14
CA PHE A 207 -8.09 27.97 28.24
C PHE A 207 -8.36 28.70 29.57
N GLY A 208 -9.20 28.16 30.45
CA GLY A 208 -9.51 28.80 31.73
C GLY A 208 -10.70 28.21 32.45
N GLU A 209 -11.73 29.03 32.74
CA GLU A 209 -12.81 28.68 33.66
C GLU A 209 -13.86 27.69 33.09
N ASN A 210 -13.84 27.41 31.77
CA ASN A 210 -14.85 26.61 31.08
C ASN A 210 -14.35 25.17 30.79
N LEU A 211 -13.73 24.50 31.77
CA LEU A 211 -13.35 23.09 31.65
C LEU A 211 -14.60 22.21 31.52
N ILE A 212 -14.67 21.43 30.44
CA ILE A 212 -15.79 20.52 30.13
C ILE A 212 -15.47 19.09 30.59
N LEU A 213 -14.25 18.64 30.29
CA LEU A 213 -13.81 17.26 30.50
C LEU A 213 -12.31 17.27 30.77
N SER A 214 -11.88 16.33 31.62
CA SER A 214 -10.47 15.99 31.80
C SER A 214 -10.33 14.48 31.75
N GLU A 215 -9.38 13.99 30.99
CA GLU A 215 -9.12 12.56 30.85
C GLU A 215 -7.62 12.30 30.75
N HIS A 216 -7.23 11.05 31.01
CA HIS A 216 -5.86 10.60 30.82
C HIS A 216 -5.80 9.71 29.58
N LEU A 217 -5.11 10.14 28.52
CA LEU A 217 -4.95 9.38 27.30
C LEU A 217 -3.58 8.71 27.25
N ILE A 218 -3.58 7.39 27.22
CA ILE A 218 -2.38 6.58 27.01
C ILE A 218 -2.18 6.46 25.48
N GLY A 219 -0.96 6.74 25.03
CA GLY A 219 -0.63 6.79 23.61
C GLY A 219 -0.79 8.20 23.04
N ASN A 220 -0.63 8.33 21.74
CA ASN A 220 -0.36 9.59 21.06
C ASN A 220 -1.14 9.72 19.74
N LYS A 221 -2.26 9.04 19.65
CA LYS A 221 -3.13 9.08 18.49
C LYS A 221 -4.31 10.00 18.79
N PHE A 222 -4.05 11.29 18.59
CA PHE A 222 -5.04 12.34 18.83
C PHE A 222 -5.86 12.58 17.57
N TRP A 223 -6.66 11.58 17.19
CA TRP A 223 -7.55 11.66 16.04
C TRP A 223 -8.93 11.07 16.37
N VAL A 224 -9.98 11.71 15.83
CA VAL A 224 -11.36 11.31 16.10
C VAL A 224 -11.65 9.85 15.76
N PHE A 225 -11.09 9.32 14.68
CA PHE A 225 -11.26 7.91 14.29
C PHE A 225 -10.58 6.92 15.24
N GLU A 226 -9.69 7.41 16.10
CA GLU A 226 -9.03 6.62 17.14
C GLU A 226 -9.58 6.89 18.53
N GLY A 227 -10.71 7.61 18.61
CA GLY A 227 -11.45 7.86 19.85
C GLY A 227 -11.17 9.21 20.52
N PHE A 228 -10.26 10.03 19.97
CA PHE A 228 -10.00 11.38 20.49
C PHE A 228 -11.25 12.25 20.43
N ALA A 229 -11.57 12.95 21.51
CA ALA A 229 -12.73 13.83 21.68
C ALA A 229 -14.11 13.17 21.42
N LYS A 230 -14.20 11.83 21.44
CA LYS A 230 -15.41 11.07 21.10
C LYS A 230 -16.62 11.49 21.92
N GLU A 231 -16.45 11.69 23.22
CA GLU A 231 -17.58 12.10 24.10
C GLU A 231 -18.13 13.49 23.76
N ILE A 232 -17.27 14.39 23.33
CA ILE A 232 -17.64 15.77 22.97
C ILE A 232 -18.39 15.77 21.66
N ILE A 233 -17.84 15.10 20.64
CA ILE A 233 -18.41 15.02 19.29
C ILE A 233 -19.75 14.29 19.30
N SER A 234 -19.92 13.27 20.15
CA SER A 234 -21.20 12.56 20.31
C SER A 234 -22.33 13.44 20.84
N LYS A 235 -21.99 14.49 21.59
CA LYS A 235 -22.96 15.43 22.18
C LYS A 235 -23.21 16.66 21.31
N GLN A 236 -22.23 17.05 20.48
CA GLN A 236 -22.27 18.25 19.67
C GLN A 236 -21.62 17.99 18.30
N ALA A 237 -22.41 18.08 17.23
CA ALA A 237 -21.96 17.72 15.88
C ALA A 237 -20.85 18.63 15.32
N ARG A 238 -20.79 19.89 15.76
CA ARG A 238 -19.73 20.85 15.39
C ARG A 238 -19.28 21.61 16.64
N PRO A 239 -18.47 20.98 17.48
CA PRO A 239 -17.92 21.64 18.65
C PRO A 239 -16.89 22.72 18.27
N ASN A 240 -16.83 23.75 19.10
CA ASN A 240 -15.79 24.79 19.11
C ASN A 240 -15.04 24.62 20.43
N ILE A 241 -13.89 23.97 20.41
CA ILE A 241 -13.23 23.42 21.61
C ILE A 241 -11.74 23.71 21.58
N SER A 242 -11.22 24.12 22.73
CA SER A 242 -9.79 24.16 22.99
C SER A 242 -9.37 22.95 23.84
N VAL A 243 -8.22 22.39 23.55
CA VAL A 243 -7.68 21.20 24.23
C VAL A 243 -6.25 21.45 24.67
N ARG A 244 -5.93 21.15 25.93
CA ARG A 244 -4.57 21.18 26.47
C ARG A 244 -4.11 19.76 26.74
N PHE A 245 -2.99 19.39 26.16
CA PHE A 245 -2.27 18.15 26.45
C PHE A 245 -1.06 18.46 27.28
N SER A 246 -0.90 17.80 28.42
CA SER A 246 0.25 18.01 29.30
C SER A 246 0.89 16.69 29.66
N CYS A 247 2.23 16.65 29.64
CA CYS A 247 3.00 15.52 30.15
C CYS A 247 4.35 15.97 30.73
N ALA A 248 4.92 15.16 31.60
CA ALA A 248 6.28 15.32 32.08
C ALA A 248 7.21 14.52 31.17
N TYR A 249 8.16 15.18 30.53
CA TYR A 249 9.15 14.59 29.64
C TYR A 249 10.52 14.59 30.25
N THR A 250 11.14 13.42 30.46
CA THR A 250 12.48 13.30 31.00
C THR A 250 13.41 12.70 29.94
N PRO A 251 14.26 13.52 29.28
CA PRO A 251 15.14 13.03 28.24
C PRO A 251 16.18 12.04 28.77
N ASN A 252 16.45 11.00 28.00
CA ASN A 252 17.49 10.01 28.27
C ASN A 252 18.87 10.39 27.71
N ILE A 253 18.96 11.50 26.97
CA ILE A 253 20.18 12.05 26.40
C ILE A 253 20.11 13.58 26.42
N SER A 254 21.24 14.26 26.71
CA SER A 254 21.32 15.71 26.62
C SER A 254 21.58 16.19 25.22
N GLY A 255 21.03 17.35 24.84
CA GLY A 255 21.27 18.02 23.57
C GLY A 255 20.03 18.62 22.94
N HIS A 256 20.12 18.93 21.65
CA HIS A 256 19.04 19.51 20.88
C HIS A 256 17.98 18.46 20.58
N HIS A 257 16.80 18.62 21.17
CA HIS A 257 15.60 17.83 20.84
C HIS A 257 14.78 18.63 19.86
N GLU A 258 14.44 18.02 18.73
CA GLU A 258 13.56 18.63 17.72
C GLU A 258 12.12 18.16 17.97
N PHE A 259 11.20 19.11 18.12
CA PHE A 259 9.77 18.87 18.24
C PHE A 259 9.05 19.26 16.96
N GLU A 260 7.90 18.62 16.68
CA GLU A 260 7.07 18.87 15.53
C GLU A 260 5.60 18.79 15.89
N ILE A 261 4.82 19.79 15.44
CA ILE A 261 3.36 19.79 15.61
C ILE A 261 2.65 20.17 14.32
N PHE A 262 1.46 19.63 14.14
CA PHE A 262 0.45 20.04 13.15
C PHE A 262 -0.92 19.49 13.56
N GLY A 263 -2.01 20.04 12.99
CA GLY A 263 -3.35 19.56 13.30
C GLY A 263 -4.42 20.10 12.35
N ILE A 264 -5.64 19.59 12.47
CA ILE A 264 -6.82 20.17 11.85
C ILE A 264 -7.32 21.26 12.78
N GLY A 265 -6.89 22.50 12.55
CA GLY A 265 -7.10 23.64 13.43
C GLY A 265 -5.79 24.32 13.83
N GLN A 266 -5.81 25.01 14.97
CA GLN A 266 -4.68 25.78 15.48
C GLN A 266 -3.98 24.99 16.60
N CYS A 267 -2.65 24.97 16.60
CA CYS A 267 -1.89 24.34 17.69
C CYS A 267 -0.60 25.09 17.99
N ARG A 268 -0.11 24.98 19.24
CA ARG A 268 1.18 25.49 19.66
C ARG A 268 1.79 24.59 20.73
N LEU A 269 3.12 24.63 20.84
CA LEU A 269 3.87 23.84 21.80
C LEU A 269 4.64 24.74 22.77
N LEU A 270 4.50 24.44 24.05
CA LEU A 270 5.25 25.07 25.13
C LEU A 270 6.10 24.01 25.86
N VAL A 271 7.32 24.40 26.24
CA VAL A 271 8.21 23.60 27.09
C VAL A 271 8.56 24.45 28.32
N ASP A 272 8.28 23.95 29.52
CA ASP A 272 8.41 24.71 30.79
C ASP A 272 7.74 26.10 30.71
N GLY A 273 6.59 26.20 30.00
CA GLY A 273 5.83 27.43 29.83
C GLY A 273 6.39 28.41 28.79
N GLN A 274 7.49 28.07 28.11
CA GLN A 274 8.02 28.86 26.98
C GLN A 274 7.49 28.31 25.65
N GLU A 275 6.91 29.17 24.81
CA GLU A 275 6.47 28.81 23.49
C GLU A 275 7.66 28.45 22.59
N VAL A 276 7.66 27.22 22.06
CA VAL A 276 8.70 26.66 21.18
C VAL A 276 8.24 26.63 19.74
N ILE A 277 6.96 26.33 19.51
CA ILE A 277 6.36 26.26 18.18
C ILE A 277 5.03 26.98 18.17
N ASP A 278 4.89 27.99 17.29
CA ASP A 278 3.63 28.66 17.00
C ASP A 278 3.04 28.18 15.65
N ASN A 279 2.00 27.37 15.71
CA ASN A 279 1.12 27.01 14.60
C ASN A 279 -0.33 27.42 14.96
N TRP A 280 -0.46 28.51 15.73
CA TRP A 280 -1.70 29.10 16.21
C TRP A 280 -2.02 30.41 15.49
N THR A 281 -1.05 31.29 15.42
CA THR A 281 -1.22 32.63 14.86
C THR A 281 -1.38 32.61 13.36
N GLN A 282 -0.64 31.75 12.68
CA GLN A 282 -0.72 31.54 11.24
C GLN A 282 -0.59 30.05 10.93
N THR A 283 -1.58 29.51 10.23
CA THR A 283 -1.60 28.12 9.75
C THR A 283 -1.59 28.11 8.23
N ASP A 284 -0.60 27.44 7.65
CA ASP A 284 -0.57 27.13 6.21
C ASP A 284 -1.18 25.75 5.98
N PRO A 285 -1.79 25.45 4.80
CA PRO A 285 -2.29 24.12 4.49
C PRO A 285 -1.18 23.06 4.48
N GLY A 286 -1.47 21.89 5.04
CA GLY A 286 -0.58 20.73 5.11
C GLY A 286 -1.12 19.53 4.39
N GLU A 287 -0.35 18.44 4.41
CA GLU A 287 -0.65 17.20 3.70
C GLU A 287 -1.20 16.09 4.61
N ALA A 288 -1.02 16.21 5.94
CA ALA A 288 -1.46 15.18 6.87
C ALA A 288 -2.99 15.15 7.04
N PHE A 289 -3.51 14.07 7.64
CA PHE A 289 -4.93 13.89 7.93
C PHE A 289 -5.81 14.12 6.69
N PHE A 290 -5.51 13.41 5.57
CA PHE A 290 -6.21 13.54 4.28
C PHE A 290 -6.16 14.96 3.69
N THR A 291 -5.04 15.67 3.85
CA THR A 291 -4.83 17.07 3.43
C THR A 291 -5.64 18.13 4.20
N PHE A 292 -6.27 17.75 5.30
CA PHE A 292 -7.03 18.72 6.14
C PHE A 292 -6.18 19.40 7.21
N SER A 293 -4.93 18.95 7.43
CA SER A 293 -4.08 19.53 8.47
C SER A 293 -3.51 20.90 8.09
N SER A 294 -3.03 21.63 9.10
CA SER A 294 -2.03 22.66 8.89
C SER A 294 -0.69 22.04 8.44
N ALA A 295 0.15 22.85 7.81
CA ALA A 295 1.54 22.47 7.55
C ALA A 295 2.28 22.17 8.87
N SER A 296 3.16 21.19 8.82
CA SER A 296 4.02 20.84 9.94
C SER A 296 4.96 22.00 10.30
N LYS A 297 5.10 22.29 11.60
CA LYS A 297 6.07 23.25 12.12
C LYS A 297 6.96 22.58 13.15
N LYS A 298 8.25 22.90 13.09
CA LYS A 298 9.29 22.34 13.94
C LYS A 298 9.94 23.39 14.83
N GLY A 299 10.41 22.95 16.01
CA GLY A 299 11.14 23.77 16.95
C GLY A 299 12.19 22.95 17.71
N MET A 300 13.31 23.57 18.06
CA MET A 300 14.41 22.92 18.79
C MET A 300 14.53 23.45 20.21
N VAL A 301 14.78 22.54 21.15
CA VAL A 301 15.01 22.86 22.57
C VAL A 301 16.22 22.08 23.07
N ASP A 302 17.11 22.78 23.79
CA ASP A 302 18.20 22.13 24.52
C ASP A 302 17.68 21.52 25.81
N LEU A 303 17.68 20.19 25.88
CA LEU A 303 17.26 19.46 27.07
C LEU A 303 18.42 18.72 27.73
N GLN A 304 18.34 18.56 29.06
CA GLN A 304 19.36 17.87 29.86
C GLN A 304 18.85 16.50 30.28
N GLN A 305 19.69 15.47 30.11
CA GLN A 305 19.42 14.11 30.55
C GLN A 305 19.01 14.06 32.03
N GLY A 306 17.90 13.34 32.32
CA GLY A 306 17.42 13.10 33.67
C GLY A 306 16.71 14.30 34.33
N ARG A 307 16.61 15.45 33.68
CA ARG A 307 15.76 16.57 34.13
C ARG A 307 14.38 16.44 33.54
N SER A 308 13.36 16.55 34.38
CA SER A 308 11.95 16.55 33.89
C SER A 308 11.55 17.94 33.40
N TYR A 309 10.88 17.98 32.27
CA TYR A 309 10.34 19.18 31.61
C TYR A 309 8.83 19.03 31.42
N ASN A 310 8.10 20.13 31.66
CA ASN A 310 6.67 20.17 31.34
C ASN A 310 6.49 20.43 29.84
N ILE A 311 5.96 19.45 29.11
CA ILE A 311 5.56 19.59 27.72
C ILE A 311 4.05 19.85 27.69
N GLU A 312 3.66 20.98 27.08
CA GLU A 312 2.28 21.39 26.95
C GLU A 312 1.97 21.72 25.50
N MET A 313 1.02 20.99 24.91
CA MET A 313 0.49 21.31 23.58
C MET A 313 -0.92 21.85 23.72
N GLU A 314 -1.12 23.07 23.26
CA GLU A 314 -2.44 23.67 23.15
C GLU A 314 -2.97 23.53 21.73
N TYR A 315 -4.23 23.12 21.61
CA TYR A 315 -4.91 22.85 20.36
C TYR A 315 -6.32 23.41 20.36
N HIS A 316 -6.73 24.00 19.25
CA HIS A 316 -8.08 24.50 19.05
C HIS A 316 -8.65 23.99 17.74
N PHE A 317 -9.89 23.51 17.77
CA PHE A 317 -10.59 23.06 16.59
C PHE A 317 -12.07 23.47 16.57
N GLU A 318 -12.59 23.65 15.36
CA GLU A 318 -14.01 23.81 15.07
C GLU A 318 -14.44 22.71 14.10
N GLY A 319 -15.51 21.96 14.43
CA GLY A 319 -16.03 20.91 13.56
C GLY A 319 -15.90 19.50 14.12
N SER A 320 -16.22 18.51 13.28
CA SER A 320 -16.40 17.11 13.68
C SER A 320 -15.19 16.20 13.49
N PHE A 321 -14.09 16.72 12.97
CA PHE A 321 -12.89 15.92 12.65
C PHE A 321 -11.62 16.44 13.35
N PRO A 322 -11.56 16.47 14.70
CA PRO A 322 -10.36 16.88 15.38
C PRO A 322 -9.23 15.89 15.17
N ALA A 323 -8.06 16.44 14.85
CA ALA A 323 -6.81 15.69 14.77
C ALA A 323 -5.63 16.60 15.07
N VAL A 324 -4.68 16.16 15.90
CA VAL A 324 -3.45 16.88 16.20
C VAL A 324 -2.29 15.90 16.41
N TYR A 325 -1.10 16.34 16.04
CA TYR A 325 0.13 15.57 16.09
C TYR A 325 1.18 16.26 16.96
N LEU A 326 1.89 15.48 17.76
CA LEU A 326 3.08 15.89 18.48
C LEU A 326 4.18 14.86 18.27
N GLY A 327 5.26 15.26 17.62
CA GLY A 327 6.47 14.46 17.42
C GLY A 327 7.66 15.02 18.18
N CYS A 328 8.62 14.14 18.50
CA CYS A 328 9.90 14.52 19.09
C CYS A 328 11.01 13.59 18.60
N GLN A 329 12.11 14.16 18.17
CA GLN A 329 13.36 13.46 17.88
C GLN A 329 14.45 13.94 18.86
N ALA A 330 14.90 13.02 19.71
CA ALA A 330 16.10 13.22 20.53
C ALA A 330 17.36 13.15 19.64
N PRO A 331 18.48 13.78 20.03
CA PRO A 331 19.73 13.64 19.30
C PRO A 331 20.20 12.18 19.30
N ASP A 332 20.79 11.73 18.20
CA ASP A 332 21.38 10.40 18.12
C ASP A 332 22.61 10.31 19.03
N ALA A 333 22.73 9.20 19.75
CA ALA A 333 23.86 8.95 20.64
C ALA A 333 25.19 8.73 19.89
N MET A 334 25.10 8.31 18.62
CA MET A 334 26.22 8.00 17.74
C MET A 334 25.87 8.40 16.29
N ASP A 335 26.88 8.46 15.43
CA ASP A 335 26.69 8.58 13.98
C ASP A 335 26.12 7.26 13.43
N LEU A 336 24.82 7.23 13.20
CA LEU A 336 24.08 6.06 12.72
C LEU A 336 24.64 5.52 11.40
N PHE A 337 25.06 6.42 10.50
CA PHE A 337 25.61 6.04 9.22
C PHE A 337 26.97 5.34 9.36
N GLN A 338 27.86 5.90 10.17
CA GLN A 338 29.17 5.33 10.42
C GLN A 338 29.08 3.99 11.17
N GLU A 339 28.12 3.85 12.08
CA GLU A 339 27.83 2.60 12.79
C GLU A 339 27.42 1.50 11.78
N ALA A 340 26.52 1.80 10.85
CA ALA A 340 26.07 0.87 9.82
C ALA A 340 27.21 0.42 8.89
N VAL A 341 28.03 1.37 8.42
CA VAL A 341 29.20 1.05 7.58
C VAL A 341 30.21 0.18 8.30
N THR A 342 30.42 0.42 9.61
CA THR A 342 31.31 -0.40 10.44
C THR A 342 30.76 -1.80 10.62
N ALA A 343 29.47 -1.95 10.94
CA ALA A 343 28.81 -3.25 11.06
C ALA A 343 28.88 -4.04 9.75
N ALA A 344 28.69 -3.37 8.60
CA ALA A 344 28.80 -4.01 7.30
C ALA A 344 30.20 -4.56 7.01
N LYS A 345 31.27 -3.81 7.36
CA LYS A 345 32.66 -4.24 7.14
C LYS A 345 33.05 -5.45 7.98
N ASP A 346 32.50 -5.57 9.18
CA ASP A 346 32.86 -6.60 10.15
C ASP A 346 32.07 -7.91 9.95
N ALA A 347 31.04 -7.90 9.09
CA ALA A 347 30.16 -9.04 8.84
C ALA A 347 30.61 -9.91 7.67
N ASP A 348 30.31 -11.21 7.73
CA ASP A 348 30.46 -12.14 6.59
C ASP A 348 29.37 -11.86 5.54
N GLN A 349 28.16 -11.50 6.00
CA GLN A 349 27.03 -11.15 5.16
C GLN A 349 26.19 -10.04 5.81
N VAL A 350 25.52 -9.24 4.97
CA VAL A 350 24.64 -8.15 5.40
C VAL A 350 23.23 -8.37 4.86
N ILE A 351 22.23 -8.17 5.74
CA ILE A 351 20.83 -8.01 5.37
C ILE A 351 20.49 -6.54 5.60
N LEU A 352 20.38 -5.80 4.50
CA LEU A 352 20.06 -4.37 4.51
C LEU A 352 18.57 -4.16 4.21
N ILE A 353 17.79 -3.70 5.19
CA ILE A 353 16.33 -3.57 5.09
C ILE A 353 15.95 -2.09 5.07
N VAL A 354 15.55 -1.64 3.89
CA VAL A 354 15.18 -0.25 3.57
C VAL A 354 13.76 -0.18 3.08
N GLY A 355 13.17 1.01 3.06
CA GLY A 355 11.81 1.14 2.55
C GLY A 355 11.15 2.46 2.88
N THR A 356 9.85 2.42 2.78
CA THR A 356 8.94 3.51 3.15
C THR A 356 8.22 3.18 4.46
N ASN A 357 7.31 4.04 4.87
CA ASN A 357 6.41 3.81 5.99
C ASN A 357 5.02 4.40 5.70
N SER A 358 4.10 4.28 6.67
CA SER A 358 2.73 4.77 6.54
C SER A 358 2.57 6.29 6.39
N ASP A 359 3.62 7.07 6.68
CA ASP A 359 3.58 8.52 6.46
C ASP A 359 3.92 8.88 5.01
N TRP A 360 4.71 8.03 4.33
CA TRP A 360 5.09 8.17 2.93
C TRP A 360 4.11 7.52 1.97
N GLU A 361 3.56 6.36 2.34
CA GLU A 361 2.56 5.62 1.56
C GLU A 361 1.24 5.61 2.32
N THR A 362 0.43 6.65 2.12
CA THR A 362 -0.82 6.91 2.80
C THR A 362 -1.90 7.38 1.84
N GLU A 363 -3.14 7.31 2.26
CA GLU A 363 -4.28 7.83 1.52
C GLU A 363 -4.29 9.37 1.50
N GLY A 364 -4.70 9.94 0.37
CA GLY A 364 -4.88 11.38 0.20
C GLY A 364 -3.61 12.15 -0.21
N ASN A 365 -2.44 11.48 -0.28
CA ASN A 365 -1.19 12.11 -0.68
C ASN A 365 -0.44 11.26 -1.70
N ASP A 366 -0.01 11.89 -2.79
CA ASP A 366 0.89 11.28 -3.75
C ASP A 366 2.35 11.38 -3.30
N ARG A 367 3.13 10.37 -3.63
CA ARG A 367 4.58 10.46 -3.53
C ARG A 367 5.10 11.31 -4.70
N VAL A 368 5.76 12.40 -4.39
CA VAL A 368 6.34 13.31 -5.40
C VAL A 368 7.63 12.77 -6.02
N GLU A 369 8.25 11.78 -5.36
CA GLU A 369 9.51 11.15 -5.77
C GLU A 369 9.41 9.63 -5.69
N PHE A 370 10.09 8.94 -6.59
CA PHE A 370 10.27 7.49 -6.56
C PHE A 370 11.45 7.05 -5.71
N SER A 371 12.29 7.99 -5.31
CA SER A 371 13.43 7.72 -4.42
C SER A 371 12.98 7.18 -3.06
N LEU A 372 13.83 6.38 -2.45
CA LEU A 372 13.67 6.02 -1.04
C LEU A 372 13.80 7.29 -0.17
N PRO A 373 12.96 7.42 0.87
CA PRO A 373 13.00 8.58 1.75
C PRO A 373 14.35 8.79 2.45
N ALA A 374 14.69 10.04 2.71
CA ALA A 374 15.88 10.47 3.42
C ALA A 374 17.20 9.94 2.79
N ASP A 375 18.20 9.61 3.59
CA ASP A 375 19.53 9.20 3.13
C ASP A 375 19.66 7.70 2.82
N GLN A 376 18.56 6.97 2.62
CA GLN A 376 18.60 5.51 2.41
C GLN A 376 19.38 5.11 1.15
N ASN A 377 19.30 5.85 0.04
CA ASN A 377 20.08 5.54 -1.15
C ASN A 377 21.59 5.66 -0.88
N LYS A 378 22.01 6.70 -0.13
CA LYS A 378 23.41 6.86 0.30
C LYS A 378 23.85 5.73 1.25
N LEU A 379 22.96 5.31 2.15
CA LEU A 379 23.21 4.19 3.05
C LEU A 379 23.43 2.89 2.27
N ILE A 380 22.58 2.61 1.28
CA ILE A 380 22.71 1.42 0.43
C ILE A 380 24.05 1.44 -0.30
N GLU A 381 24.39 2.53 -0.98
CA GLU A 381 25.66 2.68 -1.70
C GLU A 381 26.88 2.46 -0.77
N ALA A 382 26.87 3.07 0.41
CA ALA A 382 27.96 2.94 1.36
C ALA A 382 28.09 1.52 1.93
N VAL A 383 26.96 0.84 2.21
CA VAL A 383 26.94 -0.54 2.72
C VAL A 383 27.40 -1.51 1.62
N LEU A 384 26.92 -1.36 0.37
CA LEU A 384 27.36 -2.15 -0.77
C LEU A 384 28.85 -1.99 -1.04
N HIS A 385 29.38 -0.77 -0.92
CA HIS A 385 30.81 -0.53 -1.05
C HIS A 385 31.62 -1.14 0.10
N ALA A 386 31.07 -1.18 1.30
CA ALA A 386 31.71 -1.76 2.49
C ALA A 386 31.71 -3.29 2.46
N ASN A 387 30.64 -3.92 1.97
CA ASN A 387 30.48 -5.37 1.89
C ASN A 387 29.60 -5.79 0.70
N GLN A 388 30.20 -6.42 -0.29
CA GLN A 388 29.49 -6.92 -1.48
C GLN A 388 28.55 -8.10 -1.19
N ASN A 389 28.73 -8.80 -0.06
CA ASN A 389 27.81 -9.86 0.38
C ASN A 389 26.53 -9.28 1.02
N THR A 390 26.00 -8.22 0.44
CA THR A 390 24.82 -7.54 0.94
C THR A 390 23.57 -7.96 0.14
N VAL A 391 22.55 -8.38 0.87
CA VAL A 391 21.18 -8.58 0.37
C VAL A 391 20.36 -7.34 0.70
N VAL A 392 19.86 -6.66 -0.31
CA VAL A 392 18.99 -5.48 -0.13
C VAL A 392 17.53 -5.92 -0.13
N ILE A 393 16.84 -5.67 0.97
CA ILE A 393 15.41 -5.95 1.17
C ILE A 393 14.65 -4.63 1.07
N VAL A 394 13.75 -4.53 0.13
CA VAL A 394 12.91 -3.35 -0.10
C VAL A 394 11.52 -3.58 0.50
N ASN A 395 11.25 -2.90 1.61
CA ASN A 395 9.97 -2.89 2.31
C ASN A 395 9.20 -1.63 1.91
N ALA A 396 8.58 -1.65 0.73
CA ALA A 396 7.81 -0.54 0.17
C ALA A 396 6.57 -1.09 -0.55
N GLY A 397 5.45 -0.40 -0.46
CA GLY A 397 4.17 -0.82 -1.06
C GLY A 397 4.08 -0.54 -2.55
N SER A 398 4.95 0.32 -3.08
CA SER A 398 4.98 0.74 -4.48
C SER A 398 6.39 0.69 -5.07
N PRO A 399 6.55 0.82 -6.40
CA PRO A 399 7.86 0.89 -7.04
C PRO A 399 8.74 2.02 -6.48
N ILE A 400 10.04 1.79 -6.47
CA ILE A 400 11.06 2.77 -6.10
C ILE A 400 12.16 2.84 -7.17
N GLU A 401 12.85 3.97 -7.25
CA GLU A 401 14.10 4.08 -7.99
C GLU A 401 15.22 3.32 -7.27
N MET A 402 16.03 2.61 -8.06
CA MET A 402 17.15 1.83 -7.55
C MET A 402 18.45 2.22 -8.27
N PRO A 403 19.00 3.42 -8.02
CA PRO A 403 20.22 3.87 -8.72
C PRO A 403 21.44 2.97 -8.44
N TRP A 404 21.42 2.24 -7.34
CA TRP A 404 22.42 1.32 -6.85
C TRP A 404 22.27 -0.14 -7.34
N ILE A 405 21.29 -0.42 -8.22
CA ILE A 405 20.92 -1.81 -8.60
C ILE A 405 22.05 -2.59 -9.26
N ASP A 406 22.89 -1.92 -10.02
CA ASP A 406 24.00 -2.58 -10.71
C ASP A 406 25.07 -3.06 -9.73
N ASP A 407 25.26 -2.37 -8.61
CA ASP A 407 26.23 -2.69 -7.56
C ASP A 407 25.71 -3.74 -6.55
N ALA A 408 24.39 -3.98 -6.50
CA ALA A 408 23.79 -4.96 -5.59
C ALA A 408 23.82 -6.38 -6.19
N ASN A 409 24.26 -7.37 -5.42
CA ASN A 409 24.28 -8.77 -5.83
C ASN A 409 22.98 -9.53 -5.55
N ALA A 410 22.17 -9.08 -4.59
CA ALA A 410 20.84 -9.63 -4.35
C ALA A 410 19.87 -8.53 -3.90
N VAL A 411 18.67 -8.52 -4.49
CA VAL A 411 17.60 -7.55 -4.18
C VAL A 411 16.25 -8.26 -4.14
N MET A 412 15.48 -8.00 -3.09
CA MET A 412 14.14 -8.55 -2.90
C MET A 412 13.14 -7.47 -2.57
N GLN A 413 12.02 -7.42 -3.30
CA GLN A 413 10.85 -6.61 -2.98
C GLN A 413 9.93 -7.40 -2.06
N THR A 414 9.60 -6.86 -0.89
CA THR A 414 8.81 -7.57 0.13
C THR A 414 7.44 -6.96 0.39
N TRP A 415 7.15 -5.83 -0.21
CA TRP A 415 5.90 -5.08 -0.03
C TRP A 415 5.64 -4.74 1.44
N PHE A 416 4.36 -4.54 1.81
CA PHE A 416 3.86 -4.49 3.18
C PHE A 416 3.16 -5.81 3.46
N ALA A 417 3.86 -6.73 4.12
CA ALA A 417 3.52 -8.15 4.13
C ALA A 417 2.70 -8.60 5.35
N GLY A 418 2.13 -7.67 6.14
CA GLY A 418 1.29 -7.98 7.29
C GLY A 418 2.05 -8.42 8.53
N GLN A 419 1.30 -8.83 9.57
CA GLN A 419 1.84 -9.11 10.92
C GLN A 419 2.88 -10.24 10.99
N GLU A 420 2.90 -11.16 10.02
CA GLU A 420 3.84 -12.29 9.92
C GLU A 420 5.08 -11.98 9.06
N PHE A 421 5.32 -10.72 8.74
CA PHE A 421 6.36 -10.29 7.80
C PHE A 421 7.74 -10.86 8.13
N GLY A 422 8.22 -10.71 9.36
CA GLY A 422 9.55 -11.19 9.75
C GLY A 422 9.70 -12.69 9.58
N ASN A 423 8.71 -13.48 9.97
CA ASN A 423 8.72 -14.94 9.81
C ASN A 423 8.76 -15.34 8.34
N ALA A 424 7.91 -14.74 7.50
CA ALA A 424 7.87 -15.00 6.07
C ALA A 424 9.19 -14.61 5.38
N LEU A 425 9.78 -13.48 5.76
CA LEU A 425 11.08 -13.05 5.24
C LEU A 425 12.18 -14.07 5.55
N VAL A 426 12.26 -14.57 6.78
CA VAL A 426 13.26 -15.57 7.16
C VAL A 426 13.03 -16.86 6.39
N ASP A 427 11.79 -17.32 6.18
CA ASP A 427 11.49 -18.51 5.36
C ASP A 427 12.09 -18.39 3.95
N VAL A 428 11.95 -17.21 3.34
CA VAL A 428 12.49 -16.97 1.99
C VAL A 428 14.00 -16.84 2.03
N LEU A 429 14.57 -16.06 2.97
CA LEU A 429 16.01 -15.86 3.05
C LEU A 429 16.79 -17.15 3.31
N THR A 430 16.26 -18.06 4.11
CA THR A 430 16.90 -19.35 4.43
C THR A 430 16.66 -20.43 3.36
N GLY A 431 15.72 -20.20 2.44
CA GLY A 431 15.34 -21.16 1.42
C GLY A 431 14.35 -22.23 1.91
N GLU A 432 13.78 -22.09 3.11
CA GLU A 432 12.63 -22.90 3.55
C GLU A 432 11.45 -22.72 2.60
N VAL A 433 11.30 -21.50 2.07
CA VAL A 433 10.39 -21.18 0.97
C VAL A 433 11.19 -20.63 -0.20
N ASN A 434 11.07 -21.26 -1.36
CA ASN A 434 11.63 -20.74 -2.59
C ASN A 434 10.76 -19.58 -3.11
N PRO A 435 11.31 -18.36 -3.34
CA PRO A 435 10.53 -17.22 -3.81
C PRO A 435 9.80 -17.53 -5.12
N SER A 436 8.55 -17.14 -5.21
CA SER A 436 7.68 -17.38 -6.37
C SER A 436 6.81 -16.20 -6.74
N GLY A 437 6.93 -15.09 -6.03
CA GLY A 437 6.25 -13.84 -6.34
C GLY A 437 6.62 -13.28 -7.72
N ARG A 438 5.70 -12.56 -8.34
CA ARG A 438 5.90 -11.89 -9.62
C ARG A 438 5.43 -10.45 -9.50
N LEU A 439 6.16 -9.53 -10.11
CA LEU A 439 5.80 -8.11 -10.08
C LEU A 439 4.43 -7.88 -10.74
N PRO A 440 3.45 -7.30 -10.03
CA PRO A 440 2.15 -6.95 -10.57
C PRO A 440 2.16 -5.65 -11.37
N THR A 441 3.31 -4.99 -11.45
CA THR A 441 3.56 -3.75 -12.17
C THR A 441 4.97 -3.72 -12.74
N SER A 442 5.22 -2.88 -13.74
CA SER A 442 6.59 -2.60 -14.20
C SER A 442 7.27 -1.62 -13.25
N PHE A 443 8.53 -1.88 -12.91
CA PHE A 443 9.35 -0.93 -12.16
C PHE A 443 10.08 -0.01 -13.14
N PRO A 444 9.86 1.31 -13.10
CA PRO A 444 10.60 2.26 -13.92
C PRO A 444 12.03 2.43 -13.41
N LYS A 445 12.92 2.94 -14.25
CA LYS A 445 14.26 3.39 -13.80
C LYS A 445 14.18 4.70 -13.04
N LYS A 446 13.28 5.58 -13.44
CA LYS A 446 13.02 6.90 -12.85
C LYS A 446 11.56 7.29 -13.09
N ILE A 447 11.07 8.26 -12.33
CA ILE A 447 9.66 8.69 -12.39
C ILE A 447 9.26 9.19 -13.79
N GLU A 448 10.16 9.87 -14.50
CA GLU A 448 9.91 10.38 -15.87
C GLU A 448 9.65 9.27 -16.89
N ASP A 449 10.05 8.04 -16.59
CA ASP A 449 9.85 6.87 -17.43
C ASP A 449 8.46 6.23 -17.22
N THR A 450 7.57 6.85 -16.46
CA THR A 450 6.19 6.36 -16.28
C THR A 450 5.24 6.90 -17.34
N PRO A 451 4.23 6.12 -17.77
CA PRO A 451 3.31 6.55 -18.83
C PRO A 451 2.51 7.82 -18.48
N ALA A 452 2.16 8.01 -17.22
CA ALA A 452 1.36 9.13 -16.76
C ALA A 452 2.16 10.42 -16.46
N TYR A 453 3.49 10.38 -16.40
CA TYR A 453 4.32 11.50 -15.95
C TYR A 453 4.04 12.84 -16.66
N GLN A 454 3.77 12.78 -17.97
CA GLN A 454 3.51 13.97 -18.76
C GLN A 454 2.08 14.53 -18.58
N PHE A 455 1.17 13.75 -18.04
CA PHE A 455 -0.26 14.06 -17.97
C PHE A 455 -0.74 14.32 -16.55
N TYR A 456 -0.05 13.79 -15.54
CA TYR A 456 -0.40 13.94 -14.13
C TYR A 456 0.44 15.04 -13.46
N PRO A 457 -0.13 15.88 -12.59
CA PRO A 457 -1.52 15.92 -12.11
C PRO A 457 -2.50 16.69 -13.02
N GLY A 458 -2.12 17.01 -14.23
CA GLY A 458 -2.89 17.81 -15.17
C GLY A 458 -2.61 19.31 -15.09
N THR A 459 -3.34 20.09 -15.87
CA THR A 459 -3.21 21.55 -15.93
C THR A 459 -4.58 22.20 -15.92
N ASN A 460 -4.71 23.37 -15.26
CA ASN A 460 -5.96 24.13 -15.21
C ASN A 460 -7.18 23.29 -14.72
N GLN A 461 -6.99 22.46 -13.71
CA GLN A 461 -8.01 21.54 -13.18
C GLN A 461 -8.55 20.53 -14.19
N GLN A 462 -7.82 20.29 -15.25
CA GLN A 462 -8.12 19.25 -16.24
C GLN A 462 -7.00 18.23 -16.27
N MET A 463 -7.35 16.98 -16.23
CA MET A 463 -6.46 15.84 -16.39
C MET A 463 -6.92 15.00 -17.57
N ASN A 464 -6.04 14.82 -18.53
CA ASN A 464 -6.28 13.99 -19.69
C ASN A 464 -5.59 12.63 -19.51
N TYR A 465 -6.29 11.56 -19.84
CA TYR A 465 -5.74 10.20 -19.88
C TYR A 465 -5.21 9.90 -21.30
N ASP A 466 -4.22 10.69 -21.75
CA ASP A 466 -3.72 10.62 -23.13
C ASP A 466 -2.89 9.36 -23.42
N GLU A 467 -2.41 8.66 -22.37
CA GLU A 467 -1.83 7.32 -22.47
C GLU A 467 -2.84 6.26 -22.91
N LYS A 468 -4.15 6.51 -22.69
CA LYS A 468 -5.27 5.65 -23.12
C LYS A 468 -5.10 4.18 -22.70
N LEU A 469 -4.98 3.26 -23.64
CA LEU A 469 -4.80 1.82 -23.40
C LEU A 469 -3.34 1.45 -23.06
N LEU A 470 -2.40 2.39 -23.24
CA LEU A 470 -0.98 2.14 -23.02
C LEU A 470 -0.58 2.43 -21.57
N VAL A 471 -1.12 1.65 -20.63
CA VAL A 471 -0.80 1.72 -19.21
C VAL A 471 0.11 0.57 -18.79
N GLY A 472 0.97 0.79 -17.77
CA GLY A 472 1.89 -0.22 -17.26
C GLY A 472 2.79 -0.82 -18.34
N TYR A 473 2.97 -2.15 -18.37
CA TYR A 473 3.85 -2.83 -19.33
C TYR A 473 3.45 -2.60 -20.80
N ARG A 474 2.19 -2.31 -21.10
CA ARG A 474 1.72 -2.03 -22.46
C ARG A 474 2.38 -0.78 -23.04
N TRP A 475 2.64 0.23 -22.20
CA TRP A 475 3.39 1.41 -22.58
C TRP A 475 4.86 1.10 -22.79
N TYR A 476 5.50 0.34 -21.87
CA TYR A 476 6.90 -0.05 -22.00
C TYR A 476 7.16 -0.91 -23.25
N ASP A 477 6.22 -1.75 -23.64
CA ASP A 477 6.30 -2.52 -24.88
C ASP A 477 6.32 -1.61 -26.13
N ARG A 478 5.61 -0.47 -26.11
CA ARG A 478 5.53 0.50 -27.23
C ARG A 478 6.62 1.56 -27.19
N SER A 479 7.04 1.97 -26.01
CA SER A 479 8.06 2.98 -25.83
C SER A 479 9.46 2.44 -26.12
N SER A 480 10.40 3.34 -26.41
CA SER A 480 11.82 2.99 -26.49
C SER A 480 12.49 2.94 -25.10
N VAL A 481 11.76 3.21 -24.04
CA VAL A 481 12.27 3.26 -22.67
C VAL A 481 12.06 1.88 -22.02
N PRO A 482 13.13 1.17 -21.65
CA PRO A 482 13.00 -0.11 -20.95
C PRO A 482 12.62 0.11 -19.49
N ALA A 483 11.72 -0.72 -18.97
CA ALA A 483 11.52 -0.82 -17.53
C ALA A 483 12.78 -1.33 -16.84
N LEU A 484 13.01 -0.95 -15.59
CA LEU A 484 14.06 -1.53 -14.75
C LEU A 484 13.78 -3.02 -14.53
N PHE A 485 12.56 -3.33 -14.08
CA PHE A 485 12.03 -4.70 -14.03
C PHE A 485 10.67 -4.73 -14.72
N PRO A 486 10.45 -5.66 -15.67
CA PRO A 486 9.19 -5.73 -16.40
C PRO A 486 8.08 -6.32 -15.52
N PHE A 487 6.84 -6.04 -15.88
CA PHE A 487 5.67 -6.72 -15.34
C PHE A 487 5.83 -8.25 -15.41
N GLY A 488 5.46 -8.94 -14.35
CA GLY A 488 5.59 -10.39 -14.24
C GLY A 488 6.97 -10.89 -13.86
N HIS A 489 7.98 -10.01 -13.72
CA HIS A 489 9.33 -10.39 -13.31
C HIS A 489 9.38 -10.93 -11.88
N GLY A 490 10.21 -11.94 -11.67
CA GLY A 490 10.55 -12.53 -10.38
C GLY A 490 11.42 -13.77 -10.59
N LEU A 491 12.50 -13.87 -9.80
CA LEU A 491 13.43 -14.97 -9.83
C LEU A 491 13.05 -16.07 -8.84
N SER A 492 13.72 -17.21 -8.95
CA SER A 492 13.60 -18.37 -8.08
C SER A 492 14.99 -18.88 -7.72
N TYR A 493 15.11 -19.64 -6.64
CA TYR A 493 16.34 -20.39 -6.31
C TYR A 493 16.57 -21.61 -7.21
N THR A 494 15.64 -21.86 -8.14
CA THR A 494 15.75 -22.90 -9.16
C THR A 494 15.53 -22.32 -10.56
N GLN A 495 15.66 -23.13 -11.60
CA GLN A 495 15.49 -22.70 -12.98
C GLN A 495 14.42 -23.52 -13.67
N PHE A 496 13.68 -22.89 -14.59
CA PHE A 496 12.62 -23.53 -15.34
C PHE A 496 12.88 -23.45 -16.84
N GLN A 497 12.56 -24.53 -17.55
CA GLN A 497 12.64 -24.63 -19.00
C GLN A 497 11.25 -24.87 -19.57
N TYR A 498 10.92 -24.16 -20.64
CA TYR A 498 9.66 -24.28 -21.36
C TYR A 498 9.86 -25.00 -22.68
N SER A 499 8.92 -25.89 -23.04
CA SER A 499 8.98 -26.67 -24.30
C SER A 499 7.58 -27.11 -24.78
N ASN A 500 7.53 -27.64 -26.00
CA ASN A 500 6.39 -28.35 -26.58
C ASN A 500 5.06 -27.60 -26.53
N LEU A 501 5.02 -26.36 -27.07
CA LEU A 501 3.78 -25.60 -27.16
C LEU A 501 2.88 -26.20 -28.25
N GLU A 502 1.70 -26.67 -27.84
CA GLU A 502 0.60 -27.10 -28.69
C GLU A 502 -0.57 -26.13 -28.50
N VAL A 503 -1.15 -25.69 -29.60
CA VAL A 503 -2.29 -24.75 -29.57
C VAL A 503 -3.44 -25.35 -30.37
N GLN A 504 -4.61 -25.36 -29.77
CA GLN A 504 -5.85 -25.81 -30.38
C GLN A 504 -6.90 -24.71 -30.35
N VAL A 505 -7.37 -24.32 -31.52
CA VAL A 505 -8.55 -23.45 -31.66
C VAL A 505 -9.80 -24.34 -31.62
N ILE A 506 -10.67 -24.10 -30.68
CA ILE A 506 -11.93 -24.81 -30.47
C ILE A 506 -13.09 -23.97 -31.03
N LYS A 507 -14.29 -24.48 -30.99
CA LYS A 507 -15.49 -23.74 -31.45
C LYS A 507 -15.60 -22.38 -30.74
N ASN A 508 -16.13 -21.39 -31.44
CA ASN A 508 -16.39 -20.04 -30.97
C ASN A 508 -15.12 -19.28 -30.57
N ASN A 509 -13.99 -19.49 -31.27
CA ASN A 509 -12.70 -18.84 -30.99
C ASN A 509 -12.15 -19.07 -29.55
N GLN A 510 -12.58 -20.12 -28.87
CA GLN A 510 -11.92 -20.58 -27.67
C GLN A 510 -10.59 -21.23 -28.05
N VAL A 511 -9.52 -20.93 -27.31
CA VAL A 511 -8.17 -21.42 -27.60
C VAL A 511 -7.59 -22.09 -26.36
N THR A 512 -7.06 -23.30 -26.54
CA THR A 512 -6.32 -24.00 -25.48
C THR A 512 -4.83 -24.09 -25.86
N CYS A 513 -3.98 -23.64 -24.95
CA CYS A 513 -2.52 -23.73 -25.03
C CYS A 513 -2.04 -24.81 -24.06
N LYS A 514 -1.30 -25.80 -24.56
CA LYS A 514 -0.63 -26.84 -23.76
C LYS A 514 0.87 -26.76 -24.00
N PHE A 515 1.64 -26.77 -22.93
CA PHE A 515 3.11 -26.73 -22.99
C PHE A 515 3.70 -27.44 -21.77
N ILE A 516 4.99 -27.76 -21.83
CA ILE A 516 5.69 -28.40 -20.73
C ILE A 516 6.58 -27.38 -20.03
N VAL A 517 6.53 -27.37 -18.69
CA VAL A 517 7.49 -26.68 -17.83
C VAL A 517 8.27 -27.72 -17.05
N LYS A 518 9.59 -27.61 -17.06
CA LYS A 518 10.52 -28.45 -16.34
C LYS A 518 11.32 -27.66 -15.33
N ASN A 519 11.40 -28.10 -14.10
CA ASN A 519 12.36 -27.61 -13.12
C ASN A 519 13.73 -28.25 -13.42
N THR A 520 14.67 -27.48 -13.93
CA THR A 520 16.02 -27.93 -14.29
C THR A 520 17.04 -27.80 -13.18
N GLY A 521 16.68 -27.18 -12.06
CA GLY A 521 17.57 -26.98 -10.92
C GLY A 521 17.49 -28.08 -9.87
N LEU A 522 18.01 -27.77 -8.68
CA LEU A 522 18.24 -28.75 -7.59
C LEU A 522 17.23 -28.61 -6.44
N VAL A 523 16.42 -27.58 -6.41
CA VAL A 523 15.45 -27.36 -5.35
C VAL A 523 14.03 -27.25 -5.92
N MET A 524 13.04 -27.60 -5.09
CA MET A 524 11.64 -27.44 -5.44
C MET A 524 11.33 -25.94 -5.60
N GLY A 525 10.51 -25.60 -6.59
CA GLY A 525 10.09 -24.22 -6.81
C GLY A 525 8.77 -24.13 -7.54
N ALA A 526 8.13 -22.96 -7.44
CA ALA A 526 6.91 -22.67 -8.18
C ALA A 526 7.22 -21.72 -9.34
N GLU A 527 6.67 -22.04 -10.52
CA GLU A 527 6.75 -21.21 -11.72
C GLU A 527 5.37 -20.62 -12.04
N VAL A 528 5.35 -19.35 -12.48
CA VAL A 528 4.16 -18.67 -12.97
C VAL A 528 4.30 -18.46 -14.48
N SER A 529 3.71 -19.37 -15.23
CA SER A 529 3.63 -19.28 -16.69
C SER A 529 2.58 -18.25 -17.09
N GLN A 530 2.96 -17.28 -17.92
CA GLN A 530 2.13 -16.16 -18.35
C GLN A 530 1.84 -16.28 -19.85
N CYS A 531 0.56 -16.20 -20.23
CA CYS A 531 0.11 -16.26 -21.61
C CYS A 531 -0.35 -14.87 -22.07
N TYR A 532 0.37 -14.31 -23.03
CA TYR A 532 0.03 -13.03 -23.66
C TYR A 532 -0.53 -13.27 -25.05
N VAL A 533 -1.45 -12.39 -25.45
CA VAL A 533 -2.03 -12.37 -26.80
C VAL A 533 -1.62 -11.08 -27.49
N ALA A 534 -1.08 -11.20 -28.70
CA ALA A 534 -0.74 -10.12 -29.58
C ALA A 534 -1.56 -10.22 -30.88
N PHE A 535 -2.03 -9.09 -31.42
CA PHE A 535 -2.68 -9.02 -32.72
C PHE A 535 -1.70 -8.41 -33.74
N GLU A 536 -1.47 -9.10 -34.87
CA GLU A 536 -0.45 -8.71 -35.86
C GLU A 536 -0.67 -7.31 -36.43
N HIS A 537 -1.91 -6.87 -36.58
CA HIS A 537 -2.27 -5.58 -37.14
C HIS A 537 -2.72 -4.55 -36.11
N SER A 538 -2.21 -4.64 -34.86
CA SER A 538 -2.48 -3.63 -33.82
C SER A 538 -1.96 -2.26 -34.25
N THR A 539 -2.76 -1.21 -34.02
CA THR A 539 -2.38 0.18 -34.29
C THR A 539 -1.40 0.71 -33.24
N ASN A 540 -0.76 1.84 -33.49
CA ASN A 540 0.14 2.47 -32.50
C ASN A 540 -0.58 2.92 -31.22
N ALA A 541 -1.92 3.06 -31.24
CA ALA A 541 -2.71 3.42 -30.07
C ALA A 541 -3.15 2.19 -29.24
N GLU A 542 -2.86 0.98 -29.71
CA GLU A 542 -3.22 -0.28 -29.06
C GLU A 542 -1.99 -0.96 -28.46
N PRO A 543 -2.15 -1.77 -27.40
CA PRO A 543 -1.09 -2.61 -26.86
C PRO A 543 -0.51 -3.56 -27.92
N ILE A 544 0.80 -3.81 -27.90
CA ILE A 544 1.43 -4.85 -28.72
C ILE A 544 0.93 -6.23 -28.30
N LYS A 545 0.84 -6.45 -27.00
CA LYS A 545 0.32 -7.69 -26.40
C LYS A 545 -0.38 -7.39 -25.08
N THR A 546 -1.26 -8.30 -24.67
CA THR A 546 -1.96 -8.23 -23.38
C THR A 546 -1.90 -9.58 -22.67
N LEU A 547 -1.69 -9.59 -21.36
CA LEU A 547 -1.81 -10.79 -20.54
C LEU A 547 -3.27 -11.26 -20.54
N GLN A 548 -3.49 -12.51 -20.94
CA GLN A 548 -4.81 -13.09 -21.07
C GLN A 548 -5.02 -14.35 -20.23
N GLY A 549 -3.95 -14.93 -19.71
CA GLY A 549 -4.03 -16.06 -18.80
C GLY A 549 -2.70 -16.34 -18.10
N PHE A 550 -2.76 -17.04 -16.99
CA PHE A 550 -1.57 -17.51 -16.29
C PHE A 550 -1.87 -18.80 -15.51
N ALA A 551 -0.80 -19.52 -15.18
CA ALA A 551 -0.87 -20.71 -14.32
C ALA A 551 0.34 -20.76 -13.41
N LYS A 552 0.13 -21.05 -12.11
CA LYS A 552 1.20 -21.26 -11.13
C LYS A 552 1.28 -22.74 -10.76
N GLU A 553 2.45 -23.35 -10.99
CA GLU A 553 2.69 -24.76 -10.70
C GLU A 553 3.94 -24.97 -9.85
N ILE A 554 3.86 -25.87 -8.88
CA ILE A 554 4.99 -26.28 -8.04
C ILE A 554 5.63 -27.52 -8.68
N LEU A 555 6.94 -27.48 -8.89
CA LEU A 555 7.71 -28.57 -9.48
C LEU A 555 8.87 -28.97 -8.57
N ASN A 556 8.99 -30.27 -8.33
CA ASN A 556 10.18 -30.85 -7.69
C ASN A 556 11.41 -30.73 -8.60
N PRO A 557 12.64 -30.91 -8.08
CA PRO A 557 13.83 -30.98 -8.92
C PRO A 557 13.68 -32.01 -10.05
N GLN A 558 13.98 -31.62 -11.27
CA GLN A 558 13.89 -32.42 -12.51
C GLN A 558 12.45 -32.82 -12.92
N GLU A 559 11.42 -32.43 -12.19
CA GLU A 559 10.02 -32.67 -12.54
C GLU A 559 9.61 -31.90 -13.78
N GLU A 560 8.81 -32.55 -14.63
CA GLU A 560 8.14 -31.95 -15.79
C GLU A 560 6.63 -31.99 -15.56
N LYS A 561 5.97 -30.87 -15.83
CA LYS A 561 4.49 -30.78 -15.82
C LYS A 561 3.96 -30.20 -17.11
N GLN A 562 2.89 -30.79 -17.60
CA GLN A 562 2.11 -30.18 -18.67
C GLN A 562 1.19 -29.11 -18.06
N ILE A 563 1.33 -27.90 -18.56
CA ILE A 563 0.48 -26.75 -18.22
C ILE A 563 -0.56 -26.59 -19.31
N GLU A 564 -1.79 -26.30 -18.90
CA GLU A 564 -2.89 -25.98 -19.82
C GLU A 564 -3.48 -24.62 -19.44
N ILE A 565 -3.54 -23.71 -20.41
CA ILE A 565 -4.20 -22.41 -20.28
C ILE A 565 -5.27 -22.35 -21.35
N THR A 566 -6.53 -22.18 -20.95
CA THR A 566 -7.65 -22.02 -21.85
C THR A 566 -8.09 -20.55 -21.87
N LEU A 567 -8.16 -19.98 -23.07
CA LEU A 567 -8.58 -18.61 -23.34
C LEU A 567 -9.96 -18.63 -23.99
N ALA A 568 -10.90 -17.88 -23.43
CA ALA A 568 -12.21 -17.69 -24.02
C ALA A 568 -12.16 -16.73 -25.23
N ALA A 569 -13.18 -16.67 -26.03
CA ALA A 569 -13.28 -15.73 -27.15
C ALA A 569 -13.07 -14.27 -26.70
N ARG A 570 -13.53 -13.94 -25.50
CA ARG A 570 -13.38 -12.62 -24.89
C ARG A 570 -11.93 -12.18 -24.73
N ASN A 571 -10.99 -13.09 -24.51
CA ASN A 571 -9.55 -12.82 -24.37
C ASN A 571 -8.90 -12.31 -25.66
N PHE A 572 -9.56 -12.47 -26.82
CA PHE A 572 -9.11 -12.00 -28.13
C PHE A 572 -9.86 -10.76 -28.61
N SER A 573 -10.82 -10.27 -27.83
CA SER A 573 -11.70 -9.17 -28.22
C SER A 573 -11.17 -7.81 -27.85
N TYR A 574 -11.62 -6.80 -28.57
CA TYR A 574 -11.47 -5.38 -28.26
C TYR A 574 -12.86 -4.73 -28.17
N TRP A 575 -12.96 -3.63 -27.45
CA TRP A 575 -14.20 -2.85 -27.40
C TRP A 575 -14.30 -1.94 -28.62
N ASP A 576 -15.34 -2.10 -29.41
CA ASP A 576 -15.64 -1.20 -30.53
C ASP A 576 -16.63 -0.12 -30.08
N ILE A 577 -16.20 1.14 -30.14
CA ILE A 577 -16.98 2.30 -29.68
C ILE A 577 -18.20 2.52 -30.61
N SER A 578 -18.09 2.18 -31.89
CA SER A 578 -19.14 2.44 -32.87
C SER A 578 -20.31 1.47 -32.75
N THR A 579 -20.03 0.22 -32.45
CA THR A 579 -21.03 -0.83 -32.22
C THR A 579 -21.41 -1.00 -30.76
N LYS A 580 -20.62 -0.37 -29.84
CA LYS A 580 -20.71 -0.55 -28.38
C LYS A 580 -20.73 -2.02 -27.99
N SER A 581 -19.83 -2.79 -28.59
CA SER A 581 -19.71 -4.23 -28.34
C SER A 581 -18.28 -4.71 -28.35
N TRP A 582 -18.08 -5.88 -27.76
CA TRP A 582 -16.80 -6.57 -27.82
C TRP A 582 -16.71 -7.37 -29.12
N GLU A 583 -15.65 -7.16 -29.87
CA GLU A 583 -15.48 -7.75 -31.20
C GLU A 583 -14.13 -8.42 -31.35
N ILE A 584 -14.06 -9.51 -32.10
CA ILE A 584 -12.82 -10.15 -32.52
C ILE A 584 -12.56 -9.76 -33.98
N ARG A 585 -11.38 -9.25 -34.26
CA ARG A 585 -10.93 -8.97 -35.63
C ARG A 585 -10.53 -10.26 -36.32
N GLN A 586 -10.91 -10.40 -37.58
CA GLN A 586 -10.36 -11.46 -38.43
C GLN A 586 -8.85 -11.21 -38.62
N GLY A 587 -8.04 -12.25 -38.41
CA GLY A 587 -6.62 -12.15 -38.70
C GLY A 587 -5.73 -13.04 -37.84
N SER A 588 -4.46 -12.75 -37.89
CA SER A 588 -3.40 -13.48 -37.21
C SER A 588 -3.21 -12.95 -35.78
N TYR A 589 -3.20 -13.88 -34.84
CA TYR A 589 -2.92 -13.63 -33.41
C TYR A 589 -1.72 -14.47 -33.00
N GLU A 590 -0.81 -13.85 -32.26
CA GLU A 590 0.35 -14.54 -31.70
C GLU A 590 0.10 -14.82 -30.21
N LEU A 591 0.28 -16.07 -29.81
CA LEU A 591 0.27 -16.52 -28.42
C LEU A 591 1.69 -16.58 -27.92
N LEU A 592 1.96 -15.90 -26.82
CA LEU A 592 3.29 -15.69 -26.24
C LEU A 592 3.30 -16.27 -24.83
N ILE A 593 4.01 -17.37 -24.63
CA ILE A 593 4.19 -17.98 -23.30
C ILE A 593 5.52 -17.55 -22.72
N GLY A 594 5.48 -16.95 -21.55
CA GLY A 594 6.69 -16.41 -20.89
C GLY A 594 6.61 -16.46 -19.37
N SER A 595 7.71 -16.06 -18.73
CA SER A 595 7.83 -15.89 -17.28
C SER A 595 7.68 -14.40 -16.85
N SER A 596 7.64 -13.50 -17.83
CA SER A 596 7.34 -12.06 -17.65
C SER A 596 6.93 -11.44 -18.98
N ALA A 597 6.48 -10.19 -18.95
CA ALA A 597 6.13 -9.44 -20.17
C ALA A 597 7.30 -9.33 -21.17
N SER A 598 8.56 -9.37 -20.70
CA SER A 598 9.75 -9.25 -21.56
C SER A 598 10.47 -10.58 -21.79
N ASN A 599 10.21 -11.61 -20.99
CA ASN A 599 10.87 -12.92 -21.12
C ASN A 599 9.92 -13.97 -21.67
N ILE A 600 9.84 -14.03 -23.01
CA ILE A 600 8.97 -14.94 -23.75
C ILE A 600 9.77 -16.17 -24.19
N HIS A 601 9.32 -17.35 -23.81
CA HIS A 601 9.95 -18.64 -24.07
C HIS A 601 9.40 -19.36 -25.30
N LEU A 602 8.06 -19.33 -25.48
CA LEU A 602 7.38 -20.05 -26.56
C LEU A 602 6.44 -19.11 -27.31
N ARG A 603 6.25 -19.39 -28.62
CA ARG A 603 5.38 -18.63 -29.51
C ARG A 603 4.59 -19.55 -30.42
N ALA A 604 3.35 -19.20 -30.69
CA ALA A 604 2.53 -19.85 -31.70
C ALA A 604 1.60 -18.82 -32.35
N THR A 605 1.33 -19.02 -33.64
CA THR A 605 0.41 -18.17 -34.40
C THR A 605 -0.88 -18.93 -34.68
N ILE A 606 -2.01 -18.26 -34.51
CA ILE A 606 -3.35 -18.77 -34.84
C ILE A 606 -4.09 -17.79 -35.73
N MET A 607 -5.04 -18.31 -36.49
CA MET A 607 -5.98 -17.49 -37.28
C MET A 607 -7.34 -17.53 -36.59
N LEU A 608 -7.93 -16.36 -36.34
CA LEU A 608 -9.29 -16.24 -35.83
C LEU A 608 -10.20 -15.57 -36.83
N GLU A 609 -11.47 -16.00 -36.82
CA GLU A 609 -12.52 -15.39 -37.62
C GLU A 609 -13.12 -14.16 -36.91
N GLN A 610 -13.69 -13.24 -37.68
CA GLN A 610 -14.40 -12.11 -37.13
C GLN A 610 -15.63 -12.56 -36.33
N VAL A 611 -15.80 -11.96 -35.13
CA VAL A 611 -17.00 -12.15 -34.29
C VAL A 611 -17.45 -10.78 -33.80
N GLN A 612 -18.73 -10.50 -33.95
CA GLN A 612 -19.39 -9.30 -33.43
C GLN A 612 -20.22 -9.67 -32.19
N GLY A 613 -20.19 -8.82 -31.17
CA GLY A 613 -21.01 -9.00 -29.98
C GLY A 613 -20.61 -10.22 -29.14
N VAL A 614 -19.32 -10.31 -28.73
CA VAL A 614 -18.87 -11.36 -27.82
C VAL A 614 -19.45 -11.10 -26.42
N LEU A 615 -20.40 -11.96 -26.02
CA LEU A 615 -21.17 -11.79 -24.76
C LEU A 615 -20.59 -12.56 -23.57
N GLU A 616 -19.57 -13.41 -23.77
CA GLU A 616 -19.00 -14.20 -22.68
C GLU A 616 -18.19 -13.30 -21.73
N PRO A 617 -18.49 -13.28 -20.43
CA PRO A 617 -17.66 -12.55 -19.46
C PRO A 617 -16.24 -13.13 -19.40
N LEU A 618 -15.27 -12.32 -19.04
CA LEU A 618 -13.97 -12.79 -18.56
C LEU A 618 -14.22 -13.51 -17.23
N VAL A 619 -14.09 -14.84 -17.19
CA VAL A 619 -14.20 -15.64 -15.96
C VAL A 619 -12.88 -15.62 -15.21
#